data_686c9f87915b9197a0d601ab068de1bb
#
_entry.id   686c9f87915b9197a0d601ab068de1bb
#
_cell.length_a   1.000
_cell.length_b   1.000
_cell.length_c   1.000
_cell.angle_alpha   90.00
_cell.angle_beta   90.00
_cell.angle_gamma   90.00
#
_symmetry.space_group_name_H-M   'P 1'
#
loop_
_entity.id
_entity.type
_entity.pdbx_description
1 polymer ?
#
loop_
_entity_poly.entity_id
_entity_poly.type
_entity_poly.pdbx_seq_one_letter_code
_entity_poly.pdbx_strand_id
1 'polypeptide(L)'
;MLRALGEMAVANPVAGSFAEYCRRYLGPWAGYITGWMYAFEMIIVCLADLTAVALYMRFWYPDTPGWVWVAVALVIVAAANLASTRWYGELEFWFTLVKVVAVVAMIAGGAAILVFNVDTGGQAGIDNLWNDGGLFPNGVTGVLGSLILVLFAFGGTETIGVTAGEARDHETTIPRAVNTVPMRILLFYVLAILVIVSVIPWRRITGEESPFVQIFSSLGVGWAATALNVVVITAALSAVNSDLYGAGRVVFGMAREHLAPAAFARLSSGGVPVTTVAAMLVVLVTGVALQLWSDTAADLFSSIAALATFATVFVWLMILLAHLAGRQGWFGQEPVDAASLRFRVPLWPFGQYFAVAVILLTFGTMFWLEEFRSALVAGVVFTVLMSALYPLTRRRRGPAGVESEGARGIKRTAD
;
A
#
# COMPACT_ATOMS: atom_id res chain seq x y z
N MET A 1 -13.32 0.81 -3.48
CA MET A 1 -12.45 -0.23 -4.05
C MET A 1 -12.49 -1.51 -3.22
N LEU A 2 -12.09 -1.49 -1.95
CA LEU A 2 -11.96 -2.67 -1.07
C LEU A 2 -13.23 -3.54 -0.98
N ARG A 3 -14.42 -2.92 -0.97
CA ARG A 3 -15.70 -3.64 -0.99
C ARG A 3 -15.91 -4.42 -2.30
N ALA A 4 -15.49 -3.86 -3.43
CA ALA A 4 -15.55 -4.53 -4.73
C ALA A 4 -14.61 -5.75 -4.79
N LEU A 5 -13.38 -5.58 -4.29
CA LEU A 5 -12.42 -6.67 -4.17
C LEU A 5 -12.96 -7.78 -3.23
N GLY A 6 -13.53 -7.38 -2.08
CA GLY A 6 -14.14 -8.32 -1.14
C GLY A 6 -15.33 -9.08 -1.73
N GLU A 7 -16.18 -8.44 -2.53
CA GLU A 7 -17.29 -9.11 -3.23
C GLU A 7 -16.77 -10.19 -4.18
N MET A 8 -15.75 -9.86 -5.01
CA MET A 8 -15.15 -10.82 -5.92
C MET A 8 -14.45 -11.96 -5.17
N ALA A 9 -13.77 -11.65 -4.06
CA ALA A 9 -13.02 -12.62 -3.28
C ALA A 9 -13.92 -13.59 -2.50
N VAL A 10 -15.08 -13.15 -2.02
CA VAL A 10 -16.10 -14.02 -1.40
C VAL A 10 -16.78 -14.89 -2.44
N ALA A 11 -17.10 -14.33 -3.62
CA ALA A 11 -17.78 -15.08 -4.68
C ALA A 11 -16.86 -16.12 -5.35
N ASN A 12 -15.57 -15.84 -5.46
CA ASN A 12 -14.61 -16.70 -6.14
C ASN A 12 -13.20 -16.52 -5.56
N PRO A 13 -12.89 -17.21 -4.43
CA PRO A 13 -11.57 -17.11 -3.81
C PRO A 13 -10.50 -17.73 -4.71
N VAL A 14 -9.51 -16.93 -5.13
CA VAL A 14 -8.41 -17.36 -6.00
C VAL A 14 -7.06 -16.88 -5.45
N ALA A 15 -6.03 -17.72 -5.59
CA ALA A 15 -4.69 -17.42 -5.08
C ALA A 15 -4.02 -16.20 -5.76
N GLY A 16 -4.43 -15.87 -6.98
CA GLY A 16 -3.93 -14.71 -7.75
C GLY A 16 -4.63 -13.38 -7.40
N SER A 17 -5.66 -13.40 -6.53
CA SER A 17 -6.43 -12.23 -6.11
C SER A 17 -6.85 -11.32 -7.28
N PHE A 18 -6.65 -10.00 -7.10
CA PHE A 18 -7.08 -8.98 -8.06
C PHE A 18 -6.42 -9.11 -9.44
N ALA A 19 -5.18 -9.59 -9.54
CA ALA A 19 -4.55 -9.83 -10.84
C ALA A 19 -5.30 -10.92 -11.64
N GLU A 20 -5.76 -11.97 -10.94
CA GLU A 20 -6.57 -13.04 -11.56
C GLU A 20 -7.98 -12.55 -11.91
N TYR A 21 -8.62 -11.70 -11.07
CA TYR A 21 -9.90 -11.09 -11.41
C TYR A 21 -9.78 -10.18 -12.63
N CYS A 22 -8.71 -9.37 -12.72
CA CYS A 22 -8.44 -8.57 -13.91
C CYS A 22 -8.20 -9.45 -15.14
N ARG A 23 -7.47 -10.56 -15.01
CA ARG A 23 -7.27 -11.53 -16.10
C ARG A 23 -8.59 -12.12 -16.56
N ARG A 24 -9.44 -12.51 -15.62
CA ARG A 24 -10.72 -13.18 -15.90
C ARG A 24 -11.73 -12.24 -16.55
N TYR A 25 -11.90 -11.03 -16.03
CA TYR A 25 -12.97 -10.13 -16.44
C TYR A 25 -12.54 -9.09 -17.48
N LEU A 26 -11.26 -8.73 -17.55
CA LEU A 26 -10.73 -7.74 -18.50
C LEU A 26 -9.76 -8.33 -19.52
N GLY A 27 -9.37 -9.60 -19.34
CA GLY A 27 -8.49 -10.31 -20.25
C GLY A 27 -7.03 -10.44 -19.78
N PRO A 28 -6.23 -11.27 -20.49
CA PRO A 28 -4.89 -11.66 -20.03
C PRO A 28 -3.90 -10.51 -19.87
N TRP A 29 -3.97 -9.48 -20.73
CA TRP A 29 -3.13 -8.29 -20.60
C TRP A 29 -3.43 -7.51 -19.30
N ALA A 30 -4.71 -7.38 -18.95
CA ALA A 30 -5.14 -6.68 -17.76
C ALA A 30 -4.60 -7.36 -16.48
N GLY A 31 -4.66 -8.68 -16.39
CA GLY A 31 -4.06 -9.43 -15.29
C GLY A 31 -2.55 -9.26 -15.21
N TYR A 32 -1.86 -9.30 -16.36
CA TYR A 32 -0.43 -9.09 -16.46
C TYR A 32 -0.01 -7.70 -15.96
N ILE A 33 -0.63 -6.65 -16.50
CA ILE A 33 -0.24 -5.28 -16.12
C ILE A 33 -0.58 -4.93 -14.67
N THR A 34 -1.73 -5.42 -14.16
CA THR A 34 -2.13 -5.21 -12.78
C THR A 34 -1.16 -5.88 -11.80
N GLY A 35 -0.75 -7.11 -12.07
CA GLY A 35 0.19 -7.82 -11.20
C GLY A 35 1.59 -7.18 -11.19
N TRP A 36 2.11 -6.73 -12.34
CA TRP A 36 3.38 -6.02 -12.41
C TRP A 36 3.30 -4.62 -11.79
N MET A 37 2.18 -3.91 -11.95
CA MET A 37 1.97 -2.62 -11.30
C MET A 37 1.92 -2.76 -9.78
N TYR A 38 1.29 -3.80 -9.25
CA TYR A 38 1.30 -4.08 -7.81
C TYR A 38 2.70 -4.41 -7.29
N ALA A 39 3.48 -5.21 -8.02
CA ALA A 39 4.86 -5.48 -7.64
C ALA A 39 5.72 -4.19 -7.65
N PHE A 40 5.50 -3.32 -8.63
CA PHE A 40 6.11 -1.99 -8.70
C PHE A 40 5.69 -1.12 -7.52
N GLU A 41 4.38 -1.06 -7.22
CA GLU A 41 3.82 -0.34 -6.06
C GLU A 41 4.54 -0.74 -4.77
N MET A 42 4.59 -2.03 -4.46
CA MET A 42 5.21 -2.53 -3.23
C MET A 42 6.70 -2.18 -3.15
N ILE A 43 7.43 -2.25 -4.26
CA ILE A 43 8.83 -1.85 -4.29
C ILE A 43 8.98 -0.34 -4.01
N ILE A 44 8.13 0.49 -4.60
CA ILE A 44 8.19 1.95 -4.39
C ILE A 44 7.79 2.30 -2.95
N VAL A 45 6.78 1.64 -2.38
CA VAL A 45 6.41 1.80 -0.96
C VAL A 45 7.57 1.39 -0.04
N CYS A 46 8.23 0.26 -0.31
CA CYS A 46 9.44 -0.12 0.43
C CYS A 46 10.54 0.97 0.37
N LEU A 47 10.74 1.63 -0.79
CA LEU A 47 11.70 2.73 -0.91
C LEU A 47 11.27 3.94 -0.06
N ALA A 48 9.97 4.26 0.00
CA ALA A 48 9.45 5.31 0.87
C ALA A 48 9.73 5.01 2.35
N ASP A 49 9.42 3.79 2.79
CA ASP A 49 9.63 3.36 4.17
C ASP A 49 11.11 3.32 4.56
N LEU A 50 11.99 2.85 3.67
CA LEU A 50 13.44 2.89 3.90
C LEU A 50 13.97 4.33 3.98
N THR A 51 13.41 5.25 3.18
CA THR A 51 13.73 6.67 3.25
C THR A 51 13.26 7.27 4.58
N ALA A 52 12.07 6.90 5.05
CA ALA A 52 11.55 7.30 6.36
C ALA A 52 12.43 6.79 7.51
N VAL A 53 12.94 5.55 7.44
CA VAL A 53 13.92 5.03 8.43
C VAL A 53 15.15 5.93 8.50
N ALA A 54 15.71 6.34 7.36
CA ALA A 54 16.86 7.24 7.33
C ALA A 54 16.54 8.60 7.98
N LEU A 55 15.35 9.14 7.70
CA LEU A 55 14.89 10.39 8.31
C LEU A 55 14.78 10.27 9.83
N TYR A 56 14.13 9.22 10.34
CA TYR A 56 13.94 9.02 11.77
C TYR A 56 15.22 8.72 12.53
N MET A 57 16.22 8.10 11.89
CA MET A 57 17.53 7.85 12.50
C MET A 57 18.34 9.14 12.72
N ARG A 58 18.06 10.24 12.00
CA ARG A 58 18.66 11.56 12.23
C ARG A 58 18.35 12.12 13.60
N PHE A 59 17.28 11.67 14.26
CA PHE A 59 16.93 12.05 15.63
C PHE A 59 18.10 11.78 16.62
N TRP A 60 18.82 10.66 16.44
CA TRP A 60 19.96 10.30 17.29
C TRP A 60 21.30 10.59 16.63
N TYR A 61 21.37 10.54 15.31
CA TYR A 61 22.59 10.60 14.52
C TYR A 61 22.46 11.61 13.37
N PRO A 62 22.36 12.91 13.69
CA PRO A 62 22.10 13.96 12.67
C PRO A 62 23.20 14.06 11.62
N ASP A 63 24.44 13.76 11.97
CA ASP A 63 25.62 13.87 11.09
C ASP A 63 25.86 12.63 10.23
N THR A 64 25.13 11.54 10.47
CA THR A 64 25.31 10.30 9.71
C THR A 64 24.55 10.36 8.38
N PRO A 65 25.22 10.10 7.24
CA PRO A 65 24.55 10.10 5.95
C PRO A 65 23.38 9.11 5.88
N GLY A 66 22.24 9.54 5.33
CA GLY A 66 20.99 8.75 5.29
C GLY A 66 21.16 7.38 4.62
N TRP A 67 21.99 7.29 3.58
CA TRP A 67 22.25 6.03 2.87
C TRP A 67 22.77 4.90 3.77
N VAL A 68 23.50 5.24 4.85
CA VAL A 68 23.99 4.25 5.81
C VAL A 68 22.83 3.52 6.47
N TRP A 69 21.83 4.28 6.90
CA TRP A 69 20.64 3.75 7.57
C TRP A 69 19.74 2.96 6.61
N VAL A 70 19.61 3.42 5.36
CA VAL A 70 18.90 2.65 4.31
C VAL A 70 19.61 1.31 4.07
N ALA A 71 20.94 1.30 3.97
CA ALA A 71 21.72 0.07 3.77
C ALA A 71 21.57 -0.89 4.96
N VAL A 72 21.65 -0.39 6.21
CA VAL A 72 21.47 -1.20 7.43
C VAL A 72 20.04 -1.78 7.47
N ALA A 73 19.02 -0.96 7.22
CA ALA A 73 17.64 -1.40 7.17
C ALA A 73 17.42 -2.49 6.11
N LEU A 74 17.98 -2.31 4.92
CA LEU A 74 17.90 -3.28 3.83
C LEU A 74 18.54 -4.63 4.19
N VAL A 75 19.70 -4.62 4.88
CA VAL A 75 20.35 -5.85 5.37
C VAL A 75 19.45 -6.56 6.40
N ILE A 76 18.87 -5.81 7.35
CA ILE A 76 17.97 -6.38 8.37
C ILE A 76 16.75 -7.04 7.70
N VAL A 77 16.10 -6.33 6.77
CA VAL A 77 14.92 -6.84 6.06
C VAL A 77 15.29 -8.03 5.18
N ALA A 78 16.42 -7.99 4.48
CA ALA A 78 16.89 -9.11 3.67
C ALA A 78 17.12 -10.37 4.53
N ALA A 79 17.78 -10.22 5.68
CA ALA A 79 17.99 -11.32 6.62
C ALA A 79 16.67 -11.90 7.13
N ALA A 80 15.70 -11.05 7.49
CA ALA A 80 14.37 -11.47 7.96
C ALA A 80 13.59 -12.24 6.90
N ASN A 81 13.55 -11.72 5.66
CA ASN A 81 12.79 -12.35 4.55
C ASN A 81 13.41 -13.64 4.04
N LEU A 82 14.72 -13.82 4.14
CA LEU A 82 15.41 -15.02 3.69
C LEU A 82 15.48 -16.11 4.76
N ALA A 83 15.22 -15.78 6.04
CA ALA A 83 15.39 -16.72 7.15
C ALA A 83 14.28 -17.78 7.22
N SER A 84 13.02 -17.42 7.47
CA SER A 84 11.91 -18.37 7.61
C SER A 84 10.56 -17.69 7.72
N THR A 85 9.52 -18.27 7.10
CA THR A 85 8.14 -17.80 7.18
C THR A 85 7.52 -17.94 8.59
N ARG A 86 8.03 -18.83 9.44
CA ARG A 86 7.50 -19.03 10.80
C ARG A 86 7.78 -17.84 11.73
N TRP A 87 9.00 -17.33 11.71
CA TRP A 87 9.38 -16.15 12.49
C TRP A 87 8.69 -14.88 12.02
N TYR A 88 8.33 -14.83 10.74
CA TYR A 88 7.58 -13.73 10.14
C TYR A 88 6.27 -13.44 10.89
N GLY A 89 5.43 -14.44 11.11
CA GLY A 89 4.11 -14.24 11.72
C GLY A 89 4.17 -13.75 13.17
N GLU A 90 5.11 -14.25 13.97
CA GLU A 90 5.28 -13.82 15.37
C GLU A 90 5.82 -12.38 15.45
N LEU A 91 6.85 -12.06 14.66
CA LEU A 91 7.42 -10.71 14.63
C LEU A 91 6.38 -9.68 14.16
N GLU A 92 5.62 -9.99 13.12
CA GLU A 92 4.59 -9.11 12.58
C GLU A 92 3.47 -8.85 13.59
N PHE A 93 3.07 -9.85 14.37
CA PHE A 93 2.08 -9.67 15.44
C PHE A 93 2.57 -8.66 16.49
N TRP A 94 3.79 -8.83 17.00
CA TRP A 94 4.36 -7.93 18.01
C TRP A 94 4.59 -6.53 17.47
N PHE A 95 5.11 -6.40 16.25
CA PHE A 95 5.30 -5.10 15.61
C PHE A 95 3.95 -4.40 15.39
N THR A 96 2.92 -5.11 14.97
CA THR A 96 1.57 -4.55 14.79
C THR A 96 0.99 -4.09 16.11
N LEU A 97 1.12 -4.88 17.19
CA LEU A 97 0.64 -4.50 18.51
C LEU A 97 1.32 -3.22 19.00
N VAL A 98 2.64 -3.13 18.89
CA VAL A 98 3.43 -1.97 19.29
C VAL A 98 3.02 -0.71 18.50
N LYS A 99 2.81 -0.82 17.18
CA LYS A 99 2.30 0.26 16.32
C LYS A 99 0.95 0.78 16.81
N VAL A 100 0.01 -0.12 17.05
CA VAL A 100 -1.35 0.24 17.51
C VAL A 100 -1.30 0.94 18.86
N VAL A 101 -0.54 0.39 19.83
CA VAL A 101 -0.35 1.00 21.15
C VAL A 101 0.26 2.39 21.04
N ALA A 102 1.27 2.57 20.18
CA ALA A 102 1.93 3.87 19.98
C ALA A 102 0.99 4.93 19.43
N VAL A 103 0.18 4.58 18.41
CA VAL A 103 -0.81 5.52 17.83
C VAL A 103 -1.87 5.88 18.86
N VAL A 104 -2.40 4.90 19.59
CA VAL A 104 -3.39 5.14 20.66
C VAL A 104 -2.79 6.00 21.77
N ALA A 105 -1.55 5.74 22.20
CA ALA A 105 -0.85 6.54 23.18
C ALA A 105 -0.62 7.98 22.71
N MET A 106 -0.27 8.19 21.44
CA MET A 106 -0.13 9.52 20.83
C MET A 106 -1.46 10.27 20.82
N ILE A 107 -2.55 9.62 20.40
CA ILE A 107 -3.89 10.22 20.41
C ILE A 107 -4.29 10.59 21.86
N ALA A 108 -4.10 9.69 22.82
CA ALA A 108 -4.41 9.94 24.22
C ALA A 108 -3.55 11.05 24.83
N GLY A 109 -2.24 11.06 24.54
CA GLY A 109 -1.31 12.09 24.99
C GLY A 109 -1.64 13.48 24.43
N GLY A 110 -1.90 13.56 23.13
CA GLY A 110 -2.30 14.81 22.49
C GLY A 110 -3.67 15.30 22.98
N ALA A 111 -4.64 14.41 23.17
CA ALA A 111 -5.92 14.74 23.78
C ALA A 111 -5.74 15.25 25.23
N ALA A 112 -4.85 14.65 26.00
CA ALA A 112 -4.54 15.10 27.37
C ALA A 112 -3.94 16.51 27.37
N ILE A 113 -3.04 16.85 26.43
CA ILE A 113 -2.51 18.21 26.26
C ILE A 113 -3.66 19.19 26.07
N LEU A 114 -4.61 18.90 25.19
CA LEU A 114 -5.73 19.77 24.85
C LEU A 114 -6.73 19.91 26.02
N VAL A 115 -7.06 18.80 26.72
CA VAL A 115 -8.06 18.79 27.80
C VAL A 115 -7.53 19.46 29.07
N PHE A 116 -6.26 19.17 29.42
CA PHE A 116 -5.65 19.69 30.65
C PHE A 116 -4.91 21.02 30.45
N ASN A 117 -4.97 21.60 29.24
CA ASN A 117 -4.25 22.83 28.87
C ASN A 117 -2.78 22.79 29.29
N VAL A 118 -2.10 21.69 28.99
CA VAL A 118 -0.67 21.54 29.30
C VAL A 118 0.09 22.62 28.53
N ASP A 119 0.93 23.36 29.25
CA ASP A 119 1.73 24.44 28.62
C ASP A 119 2.75 23.84 27.64
N THR A 120 2.47 24.02 26.36
CA THR A 120 3.35 23.65 25.25
C THR A 120 4.01 24.88 24.62
N GLY A 121 4.17 25.97 25.39
CA GLY A 121 4.63 27.26 24.88
C GLY A 121 3.54 28.01 24.10
N GLY A 122 2.27 27.80 24.47
CA GLY A 122 1.11 28.49 23.87
C GLY A 122 0.75 28.02 22.46
N GLN A 123 1.17 26.81 22.06
CA GLN A 123 1.02 26.30 20.69
C GLN A 123 -0.18 25.35 20.52
N ALA A 124 -0.56 24.61 21.57
CA ALA A 124 -1.64 23.65 21.50
C ALA A 124 -3.00 24.31 21.66
N GLY A 125 -3.92 24.01 20.75
CA GLY A 125 -5.30 24.48 20.78
C GLY A 125 -6.10 23.95 19.60
N ILE A 126 -7.39 23.68 19.83
CA ILE A 126 -8.32 23.29 18.74
C ILE A 126 -8.39 24.38 17.66
N ASP A 127 -8.11 25.62 18.03
CA ASP A 127 -8.10 26.78 17.14
C ASP A 127 -7.06 26.66 16.02
N ASN A 128 -6.02 25.83 16.20
CA ASN A 128 -5.05 25.52 15.15
C ASN A 128 -5.70 24.91 13.88
N LEU A 129 -6.89 24.34 14.00
CA LEU A 129 -7.63 23.80 12.86
C LEU A 129 -8.11 24.89 11.87
N TRP A 130 -8.24 26.14 12.32
CA TRP A 130 -8.75 27.24 11.48
C TRP A 130 -8.03 28.57 11.59
N ASN A 131 -7.15 28.78 12.60
CA ASN A 131 -6.47 30.08 12.80
C ASN A 131 -5.42 30.38 11.72
N ASP A 132 -4.76 29.36 11.16
CA ASP A 132 -3.67 29.52 10.19
C ASP A 132 -4.16 29.50 8.73
N GLY A 133 -5.10 30.36 8.38
CA GLY A 133 -5.63 30.47 7.02
C GLY A 133 -6.95 29.74 6.80
N GLY A 134 -7.65 29.35 7.87
CA GLY A 134 -8.93 28.61 7.82
C GLY A 134 -8.76 27.11 7.61
N LEU A 135 -9.88 26.43 7.39
CA LEU A 135 -9.91 24.98 7.14
C LEU A 135 -9.22 24.55 5.82
N PHE A 136 -9.09 25.50 4.89
CA PHE A 136 -8.49 25.27 3.57
C PHE A 136 -7.45 26.34 3.26
N PRO A 137 -6.32 26.38 4.00
CA PRO A 137 -5.35 27.46 3.91
C PRO A 137 -4.70 27.61 2.52
N ASN A 138 -4.60 26.51 1.78
CA ASN A 138 -4.09 26.45 0.41
C ASN A 138 -5.21 26.29 -0.63
N GLY A 139 -6.46 26.53 -0.24
CA GLY A 139 -7.62 26.43 -1.13
C GLY A 139 -7.81 25.04 -1.75
N VAL A 140 -8.46 25.02 -2.91
CA VAL A 140 -8.77 23.77 -3.64
C VAL A 140 -7.49 23.04 -4.07
N THR A 141 -6.45 23.76 -4.43
CA THR A 141 -5.17 23.19 -4.86
C THR A 141 -4.53 22.38 -3.74
N GLY A 142 -4.55 22.89 -2.50
CA GLY A 142 -4.06 22.15 -1.33
C GLY A 142 -4.88 20.89 -1.05
N VAL A 143 -6.20 20.96 -1.18
CA VAL A 143 -7.07 19.77 -1.03
C VAL A 143 -6.77 18.72 -2.10
N LEU A 144 -6.62 19.13 -3.35
CA LEU A 144 -6.31 18.21 -4.45
C LEU A 144 -4.91 17.59 -4.29
N GLY A 145 -3.91 18.39 -3.88
CA GLY A 145 -2.56 17.87 -3.59
C GLY A 145 -2.54 16.89 -2.42
N SER A 146 -3.27 17.20 -1.34
CA SER A 146 -3.38 16.29 -0.19
C SER A 146 -4.08 14.97 -0.54
N LEU A 147 -5.00 14.95 -1.52
CA LEU A 147 -5.67 13.73 -1.97
C LEU A 147 -4.66 12.67 -2.45
N ILE A 148 -3.57 13.08 -3.10
CA ILE A 148 -2.51 12.18 -3.56
C ILE A 148 -1.85 11.48 -2.36
N LEU A 149 -1.47 12.25 -1.32
CA LEU A 149 -0.83 11.69 -0.12
C LEU A 149 -1.80 10.86 0.74
N VAL A 150 -3.07 11.27 0.80
CA VAL A 150 -4.13 10.50 1.49
C VAL A 150 -4.34 9.14 0.81
N LEU A 151 -4.36 9.09 -0.51
CA LEU A 151 -4.49 7.82 -1.24
C LEU A 151 -3.25 6.94 -1.08
N PHE A 152 -2.04 7.53 -1.02
CA PHE A 152 -0.82 6.80 -0.63
C PHE A 152 -0.98 6.14 0.74
N ALA A 153 -1.44 6.91 1.74
CA ALA A 153 -1.61 6.40 3.10
C ALA A 153 -2.63 5.24 3.21
N PHE A 154 -3.51 5.06 2.24
CA PHE A 154 -4.46 3.95 2.17
C PHE A 154 -4.01 2.80 1.27
N GLY A 155 -2.88 2.93 0.59
CA GLY A 155 -2.21 1.85 -0.12
C GLY A 155 -1.97 0.64 0.78
N GLY A 156 -1.90 -0.55 0.20
CA GLY A 156 -1.79 -1.80 0.95
C GLY A 156 -3.10 -2.39 1.45
N THR A 157 -4.23 -1.66 1.41
CA THR A 157 -5.55 -2.21 1.81
C THR A 157 -6.01 -3.33 0.89
N GLU A 158 -5.61 -3.36 -0.37
CA GLU A 158 -5.86 -4.42 -1.35
C GLU A 158 -5.19 -5.76 -0.98
N THR A 159 -4.21 -5.76 -0.09
CA THR A 159 -3.55 -6.97 0.44
C THR A 159 -4.55 -7.92 1.10
N ILE A 160 -5.68 -7.40 1.63
CA ILE A 160 -6.80 -8.23 2.11
C ILE A 160 -7.27 -9.20 1.02
N GLY A 161 -7.26 -8.77 -0.25
CA GLY A 161 -7.61 -9.65 -1.37
C GLY A 161 -6.55 -10.74 -1.61
N VAL A 162 -5.27 -10.44 -1.41
CA VAL A 162 -4.16 -11.41 -1.59
C VAL A 162 -4.26 -12.52 -0.54
N THR A 163 -4.53 -12.16 0.72
CA THR A 163 -4.68 -13.12 1.82
C THR A 163 -6.01 -13.88 1.79
N ALA A 164 -7.00 -13.39 1.05
CA ALA A 164 -8.31 -14.01 0.94
C ALA A 164 -8.26 -15.44 0.35
N GLY A 165 -7.36 -15.68 -0.61
CA GLY A 165 -7.16 -17.01 -1.21
C GLY A 165 -6.55 -18.05 -0.26
N GLU A 166 -5.99 -17.62 0.87
CA GLU A 166 -5.37 -18.45 1.90
C GLU A 166 -6.29 -18.67 3.12
N ALA A 167 -7.39 -17.89 3.22
CA ALA A 167 -8.32 -17.96 4.34
C ALA A 167 -9.16 -19.25 4.29
N ARG A 168 -9.19 -20.01 5.39
CA ARG A 168 -9.99 -21.24 5.50
C ARG A 168 -11.49 -20.96 5.43
N ASP A 169 -11.95 -19.82 5.95
CA ASP A 169 -13.33 -19.36 5.94
C ASP A 169 -13.39 -17.95 5.35
N HIS A 170 -13.32 -17.86 4.03
CA HIS A 170 -13.35 -16.61 3.28
C HIS A 170 -14.71 -15.90 3.37
N GLU A 171 -15.81 -16.65 3.53
CA GLU A 171 -17.18 -16.09 3.58
C GLU A 171 -17.43 -15.22 4.83
N THR A 172 -16.75 -15.47 5.93
CA THR A 172 -16.88 -14.69 7.17
C THR A 172 -15.68 -13.77 7.42
N THR A 173 -14.48 -14.25 7.11
CA THR A 173 -13.23 -13.52 7.40
C THR A 173 -13.10 -12.27 6.52
N ILE A 174 -13.35 -12.38 5.21
CA ILE A 174 -13.23 -11.26 4.27
C ILE A 174 -14.24 -10.14 4.58
N PRO A 175 -15.56 -10.44 4.74
CA PRO A 175 -16.52 -9.40 5.11
C PRO A 175 -16.18 -8.69 6.41
N ARG A 176 -15.71 -9.42 7.42
CA ARG A 176 -15.29 -8.83 8.71
C ARG A 176 -14.08 -7.91 8.51
N ALA A 177 -13.04 -8.37 7.79
CA ALA A 177 -11.87 -7.57 7.51
C ALA A 177 -12.23 -6.28 6.76
N VAL A 178 -12.98 -6.38 5.67
CA VAL A 178 -13.42 -5.22 4.85
C VAL A 178 -14.27 -4.23 5.64
N ASN A 179 -15.20 -4.72 6.47
CA ASN A 179 -16.11 -3.86 7.23
C ASN A 179 -15.43 -3.14 8.41
N THR A 180 -14.29 -3.65 8.90
CA THR A 180 -13.54 -3.00 9.99
C THR A 180 -12.62 -1.88 9.50
N VAL A 181 -12.25 -1.84 8.21
CA VAL A 181 -11.36 -0.82 7.65
C VAL A 181 -11.87 0.61 7.84
N PRO A 182 -13.15 0.97 7.59
CA PRO A 182 -13.63 2.33 7.81
C PRO A 182 -13.44 2.82 9.26
N MET A 183 -13.69 1.94 10.24
CA MET A 183 -13.48 2.28 11.66
C MET A 183 -11.99 2.48 11.98
N ARG A 184 -11.11 1.66 11.41
CA ARG A 184 -9.66 1.82 11.54
C ARG A 184 -9.18 3.13 10.94
N ILE A 185 -9.68 3.49 9.76
CA ILE A 185 -9.36 4.77 9.11
C ILE A 185 -9.82 5.93 9.99
N LEU A 186 -11.04 5.91 10.49
CA LEU A 186 -11.55 6.97 11.37
C LEU A 186 -10.69 7.12 12.62
N LEU A 187 -10.33 6.03 13.28
CA LEU A 187 -9.58 6.05 14.52
C LEU A 187 -8.10 6.40 14.30
N PHE A 188 -7.41 5.72 13.38
CA PHE A 188 -5.96 5.82 13.25
C PHE A 188 -5.48 6.90 12.29
N TYR A 189 -6.33 7.39 11.39
CA TYR A 189 -5.96 8.46 10.46
C TYR A 189 -6.67 9.76 10.83
N VAL A 190 -8.00 9.81 10.80
CA VAL A 190 -8.73 11.06 11.03
C VAL A 190 -8.49 11.60 12.42
N LEU A 191 -8.66 10.75 13.45
CA LEU A 191 -8.48 11.18 14.85
C LEU A 191 -7.01 11.50 15.16
N ALA A 192 -6.05 10.73 14.63
CA ALA A 192 -4.64 10.99 14.82
C ALA A 192 -4.24 12.35 14.19
N ILE A 193 -4.60 12.61 12.93
CA ILE A 193 -4.30 13.87 12.26
C ILE A 193 -4.98 15.04 12.97
N LEU A 194 -6.26 14.89 13.37
CA LEU A 194 -6.97 15.91 14.12
C LEU A 194 -6.20 16.31 15.40
N VAL A 195 -5.76 15.33 16.17
CA VAL A 195 -4.98 15.57 17.40
C VAL A 195 -3.62 16.21 17.08
N ILE A 196 -2.89 15.69 16.08
CA ILE A 196 -1.58 16.23 15.69
C ILE A 196 -1.70 17.72 15.33
N VAL A 197 -2.63 18.07 14.42
CA VAL A 197 -2.79 19.46 13.93
C VAL A 197 -3.34 20.37 15.04
N SER A 198 -4.12 19.86 15.99
CA SER A 198 -4.56 20.63 17.15
C SER A 198 -3.44 20.91 18.15
N VAL A 199 -2.48 19.98 18.33
CA VAL A 199 -1.34 20.16 19.25
C VAL A 199 -0.22 20.95 18.60
N ILE A 200 0.05 20.71 17.31
CA ILE A 200 1.14 21.32 16.55
C ILE A 200 0.55 22.11 15.37
N PRO A 201 0.69 23.44 15.31
CA PRO A 201 0.27 24.19 14.13
C PRO A 201 0.87 23.60 12.86
N TRP A 202 0.06 23.37 11.82
CA TRP A 202 0.49 22.67 10.61
C TRP A 202 1.72 23.28 9.94
N ARG A 203 1.91 24.60 10.03
CA ARG A 203 3.09 25.32 9.50
C ARG A 203 4.40 24.93 10.16
N ARG A 204 4.36 24.33 11.35
CA ARG A 204 5.54 23.86 12.08
C ARG A 204 5.87 22.38 11.82
N ILE A 205 5.03 21.69 11.10
CA ILE A 205 5.28 20.29 10.68
C ILE A 205 6.17 20.36 9.43
N THR A 206 7.48 20.36 9.64
CA THR A 206 8.49 20.49 8.57
C THR A 206 8.84 19.15 7.91
N GLY A 207 8.42 18.03 8.52
CA GLY A 207 8.83 16.68 8.08
C GLY A 207 10.24 16.27 8.54
N GLU A 208 10.94 17.08 9.32
CA GLU A 208 12.26 16.74 9.85
C GLU A 208 12.20 15.76 11.04
N GLU A 209 11.10 15.81 11.78
CA GLU A 209 10.83 14.92 12.91
C GLU A 209 9.44 14.31 12.81
N SER A 210 9.28 13.12 13.40
CA SER A 210 7.97 12.49 13.52
C SER A 210 7.04 13.34 14.41
N PRO A 211 5.79 13.65 14.01
CA PRO A 211 4.81 14.31 14.86
C PRO A 211 4.54 13.58 16.19
N PHE A 212 4.70 12.27 16.21
CA PHE A 212 4.61 11.47 17.44
C PHE A 212 5.68 11.88 18.44
N VAL A 213 6.92 12.03 17.97
CA VAL A 213 8.05 12.46 18.79
C VAL A 213 7.82 13.87 19.30
N GLN A 214 7.37 14.79 18.44
CA GLN A 214 7.11 16.20 18.82
C GLN A 214 6.07 16.33 19.92
N ILE A 215 4.95 15.58 19.85
CA ILE A 215 3.88 15.61 20.87
C ILE A 215 4.43 15.15 22.24
N PHE A 216 5.20 14.06 22.30
CA PHE A 216 5.72 13.58 23.58
C PHE A 216 6.89 14.40 24.10
N SER A 217 7.68 15.01 23.22
CA SER A 217 8.69 16.00 23.63
C SER A 217 8.04 17.22 24.26
N SER A 218 6.89 17.67 23.75
CA SER A 218 6.11 18.80 24.32
C SER A 218 5.54 18.48 25.71
N LEU A 219 5.31 17.21 26.03
CA LEU A 219 4.92 16.76 27.38
C LEU A 219 6.09 16.72 28.37
N GLY A 220 7.31 17.03 27.94
CA GLY A 220 8.51 16.96 28.78
C GLY A 220 8.99 15.53 29.09
N VAL A 221 8.46 14.53 28.40
CA VAL A 221 8.78 13.11 28.61
C VAL A 221 9.84 12.66 27.57
N GLY A 222 11.09 13.08 27.77
CA GLY A 222 12.16 12.86 26.80
C GLY A 222 12.42 11.38 26.44
N TRP A 223 12.28 10.45 27.37
CA TRP A 223 12.41 9.02 27.09
C TRP A 223 11.30 8.51 26.16
N ALA A 224 10.08 9.08 26.25
CA ALA A 224 8.97 8.68 25.42
C ALA A 224 9.18 9.09 23.95
N ALA A 225 9.81 10.24 23.68
CA ALA A 225 10.20 10.64 22.33
C ALA A 225 11.14 9.61 21.71
N THR A 226 12.17 9.18 22.45
CA THR A 226 13.10 8.12 22.01
C THR A 226 12.37 6.78 21.77
N ALA A 227 11.53 6.35 22.72
CA ALA A 227 10.78 5.11 22.61
C ALA A 227 9.86 5.12 21.36
N LEU A 228 9.15 6.22 21.12
CA LEU A 228 8.27 6.36 19.96
C LEU A 228 9.04 6.39 18.65
N ASN A 229 10.19 7.03 18.62
CA ASN A 229 11.02 7.01 17.41
C ASN A 229 11.48 5.58 17.06
N VAL A 230 11.86 4.76 18.07
CA VAL A 230 12.11 3.32 17.86
C VAL A 230 10.87 2.61 17.31
N VAL A 231 9.70 2.91 17.85
CA VAL A 231 8.44 2.30 17.37
C VAL A 231 8.15 2.66 15.93
N VAL A 232 8.34 3.91 15.53
CA VAL A 232 8.10 4.34 14.13
C VAL A 232 9.08 3.67 13.17
N ILE A 233 10.36 3.56 13.54
CA ILE A 233 11.36 2.85 12.75
C ILE A 233 11.02 1.36 12.61
N THR A 234 10.67 0.69 13.71
CA THR A 234 10.27 -0.72 13.66
C THR A 234 8.97 -0.91 12.87
N ALA A 235 8.09 0.09 12.89
CA ALA A 235 6.88 0.11 12.06
C ALA A 235 7.21 0.15 10.56
N ALA A 236 8.12 1.01 10.14
CA ALA A 236 8.57 1.10 8.76
C ALA A 236 9.26 -0.20 8.31
N LEU A 237 10.17 -0.77 9.12
CA LEU A 237 10.82 -2.05 8.80
C LEU A 237 9.83 -3.21 8.66
N SER A 238 8.80 -3.26 9.51
CA SER A 238 7.73 -4.25 9.41
C SER A 238 6.89 -4.04 8.15
N ALA A 239 6.60 -2.80 7.73
CA ALA A 239 5.90 -2.51 6.48
C ALA A 239 6.69 -3.04 5.28
N VAL A 240 7.99 -2.70 5.17
CA VAL A 240 8.88 -3.22 4.12
C VAL A 240 8.87 -4.75 4.07
N ASN A 241 8.91 -5.40 5.23
CA ASN A 241 8.87 -6.86 5.32
C ASN A 241 7.55 -7.45 4.78
N SER A 242 6.42 -6.84 5.12
CA SER A 242 5.09 -7.25 4.66
C SER A 242 4.89 -7.02 3.16
N ASP A 243 5.37 -5.89 2.65
CA ASP A 243 5.25 -5.52 1.24
C ASP A 243 6.08 -6.44 0.34
N LEU A 244 7.32 -6.78 0.75
CA LEU A 244 8.15 -7.77 0.06
C LEU A 244 7.49 -9.15 0.05
N TYR A 245 6.86 -9.55 1.15
CA TYR A 245 6.12 -10.80 1.21
C TYR A 245 4.92 -10.80 0.25
N GLY A 246 4.09 -9.76 0.29
CA GLY A 246 2.89 -9.63 -0.55
C GLY A 246 3.24 -9.60 -2.05
N ALA A 247 4.19 -8.75 -2.44
CA ALA A 247 4.66 -8.67 -3.82
C ALA A 247 5.32 -9.97 -4.28
N GLY A 248 6.11 -10.62 -3.41
CA GLY A 248 6.72 -11.91 -3.69
C GLY A 248 5.68 -12.97 -4.04
N ARG A 249 4.55 -13.00 -3.34
CA ARG A 249 3.42 -13.92 -3.59
C ARG A 249 2.71 -13.65 -4.91
N VAL A 250 2.45 -12.38 -5.22
CA VAL A 250 1.80 -12.00 -6.48
C VAL A 250 2.69 -12.34 -7.68
N VAL A 251 3.97 -11.98 -7.64
CA VAL A 251 4.91 -12.29 -8.72
C VAL A 251 5.13 -13.81 -8.88
N PHE A 252 5.17 -14.55 -7.77
CA PHE A 252 5.21 -16.01 -7.80
C PHE A 252 3.96 -16.58 -8.49
N GLY A 253 2.76 -16.10 -8.15
CA GLY A 253 1.50 -16.48 -8.79
C GLY A 253 1.54 -16.20 -10.30
N MET A 254 1.98 -15.00 -10.69
CA MET A 254 2.16 -14.62 -12.09
C MET A 254 3.14 -15.55 -12.83
N ALA A 255 4.24 -15.97 -12.18
CA ALA A 255 5.21 -16.87 -12.79
C ALA A 255 4.63 -18.27 -13.04
N ARG A 256 3.75 -18.74 -12.16
CA ARG A 256 3.01 -20.01 -12.37
C ARG A 256 2.03 -19.93 -13.54
N GLU A 257 1.46 -18.75 -13.76
CA GLU A 257 0.55 -18.46 -14.87
C GLU A 257 1.29 -18.07 -16.18
N HIS A 258 2.62 -18.18 -16.21
CA HIS A 258 3.47 -17.76 -17.33
C HIS A 258 3.38 -16.27 -17.68
N LEU A 259 3.00 -15.42 -16.72
CA LEU A 259 2.95 -13.96 -16.83
C LEU A 259 4.23 -13.27 -16.31
N ALA A 260 5.10 -14.04 -15.65
CA ALA A 260 6.41 -13.60 -15.19
C ALA A 260 7.47 -14.67 -15.55
N PRO A 261 8.78 -14.35 -15.46
CA PRO A 261 9.85 -15.33 -15.71
C PRO A 261 9.72 -16.58 -14.83
N ALA A 262 9.94 -17.77 -15.41
CA ALA A 262 9.80 -19.05 -14.72
C ALA A 262 10.74 -19.19 -13.49
N ALA A 263 11.84 -18.43 -13.43
CA ALA A 263 12.72 -18.38 -12.27
C ALA A 263 11.99 -17.94 -11.00
N PHE A 264 10.98 -17.08 -11.12
CA PHE A 264 10.18 -16.57 -9.99
C PHE A 264 9.14 -17.59 -9.46
N ALA A 265 8.93 -18.69 -10.16
CA ALA A 265 8.07 -19.79 -9.71
C ALA A 265 8.79 -20.76 -8.75
N ARG A 266 10.04 -20.50 -8.37
CA ARG A 266 10.84 -21.38 -7.50
C ARG A 266 10.64 -20.98 -6.04
N LEU A 267 10.33 -21.98 -5.19
CA LEU A 267 10.26 -21.82 -3.74
C LEU A 267 11.49 -22.47 -3.09
N SER A 268 11.96 -21.91 -1.99
CA SER A 268 12.91 -22.57 -1.09
C SER A 268 12.24 -23.71 -0.32
N SER A 269 13.04 -24.50 0.40
CA SER A 269 12.54 -25.53 1.33
C SER A 269 11.63 -24.94 2.44
N GLY A 270 11.78 -23.66 2.75
CA GLY A 270 10.94 -22.90 3.69
C GLY A 270 9.69 -22.26 3.07
N GLY A 271 9.37 -22.53 1.78
CA GLY A 271 8.21 -21.95 1.10
C GLY A 271 8.35 -20.48 0.68
N VAL A 272 9.56 -19.92 0.73
CA VAL A 272 9.86 -18.53 0.34
C VAL A 272 10.21 -18.47 -1.14
N PRO A 273 9.65 -17.53 -1.94
CA PRO A 273 10.04 -17.30 -3.33
C PRO A 273 11.36 -16.50 -3.42
N VAL A 274 12.46 -17.16 -3.06
CA VAL A 274 13.78 -16.53 -2.87
C VAL A 274 14.24 -15.73 -4.08
N THR A 275 14.03 -16.25 -5.29
CA THR A 275 14.45 -15.57 -6.52
C THR A 275 13.70 -14.25 -6.70
N THR A 276 12.40 -14.21 -6.37
CA THR A 276 11.59 -12.99 -6.44
C THR A 276 12.03 -11.99 -5.38
N VAL A 277 12.18 -12.44 -4.13
CA VAL A 277 12.65 -11.61 -3.03
C VAL A 277 14.03 -11.04 -3.33
N ALA A 278 14.96 -11.86 -3.81
CA ALA A 278 16.32 -11.39 -4.18
C ALA A 278 16.28 -10.34 -5.31
N ALA A 279 15.44 -10.53 -6.33
CA ALA A 279 15.29 -9.55 -7.40
C ALA A 279 14.74 -8.21 -6.86
N MET A 280 13.76 -8.25 -5.97
CA MET A 280 13.21 -7.06 -5.33
C MET A 280 14.26 -6.36 -4.46
N LEU A 281 15.01 -7.10 -3.66
CA LEU A 281 16.10 -6.54 -2.85
C LEU A 281 17.17 -5.85 -3.71
N VAL A 282 17.52 -6.43 -4.86
CA VAL A 282 18.45 -5.80 -5.83
C VAL A 282 17.89 -4.45 -6.31
N VAL A 283 16.59 -4.38 -6.61
CA VAL A 283 15.97 -3.11 -6.97
C VAL A 283 16.00 -2.13 -5.81
N LEU A 284 15.75 -2.57 -4.56
CA LEU A 284 15.79 -1.71 -3.38
C LEU A 284 17.19 -1.14 -3.07
N VAL A 285 18.26 -1.77 -3.54
CA VAL A 285 19.62 -1.17 -3.47
C VAL A 285 19.67 0.17 -4.21
N THR A 286 18.84 0.39 -5.23
CA THR A 286 18.72 1.71 -5.88
C THR A 286 18.29 2.81 -4.90
N GLY A 287 17.55 2.47 -3.84
CA GLY A 287 17.18 3.39 -2.76
C GLY A 287 18.40 3.97 -2.03
N VAL A 288 19.45 3.16 -1.87
CA VAL A 288 20.73 3.64 -1.32
C VAL A 288 21.36 4.69 -2.24
N ALA A 289 21.35 4.43 -3.56
CA ALA A 289 21.88 5.38 -4.54
C ALA A 289 21.04 6.66 -4.61
N LEU A 290 19.70 6.58 -4.51
CA LEU A 290 18.83 7.75 -4.48
C LEU A 290 19.12 8.67 -3.29
N GLN A 291 19.46 8.11 -2.13
CA GLN A 291 19.84 8.88 -0.95
C GLN A 291 21.19 9.63 -1.13
N LEU A 292 22.07 9.17 -2.03
CA LEU A 292 23.33 9.84 -2.33
C LEU A 292 23.15 11.10 -3.20
N TRP A 293 22.03 11.17 -3.95
CA TRP A 293 21.78 12.26 -4.91
C TRP A 293 20.64 13.19 -4.49
N SER A 294 19.95 12.89 -3.39
CA SER A 294 18.87 13.75 -2.92
C SER A 294 19.36 14.80 -1.94
N ASP A 295 18.94 16.03 -2.12
CA ASP A 295 19.29 17.15 -1.24
C ASP A 295 18.60 17.04 0.12
N THR A 296 17.35 16.54 0.15
CA THR A 296 16.60 16.31 1.38
C THR A 296 15.86 14.97 1.38
N ALA A 297 15.81 14.31 2.55
CA ALA A 297 15.07 13.06 2.69
C ALA A 297 13.54 13.27 2.58
N ALA A 298 13.03 14.45 2.98
CA ALA A 298 11.61 14.75 2.91
C ALA A 298 11.11 14.91 1.47
N ASP A 299 11.87 15.61 0.61
CA ASP A 299 11.51 15.77 -0.81
C ASP A 299 11.60 14.45 -1.56
N LEU A 300 12.61 13.63 -1.23
CA LEU A 300 12.72 12.29 -1.79
C LEU A 300 11.52 11.43 -1.38
N PHE A 301 11.13 11.46 -0.11
CA PHE A 301 9.96 10.74 0.38
C PHE A 301 8.68 11.18 -0.35
N SER A 302 8.42 12.49 -0.47
CA SER A 302 7.27 13.05 -1.19
C SER A 302 7.19 12.54 -2.64
N SER A 303 8.32 12.57 -3.35
CA SER A 303 8.41 12.12 -4.74
C SER A 303 8.14 10.62 -4.89
N ILE A 304 8.70 9.81 -3.99
CA ILE A 304 8.50 8.36 -3.95
C ILE A 304 7.04 8.04 -3.58
N ALA A 305 6.47 8.74 -2.58
CA ALA A 305 5.08 8.57 -2.18
C ALA A 305 4.09 8.91 -3.31
N ALA A 306 4.36 9.96 -4.08
CA ALA A 306 3.55 10.30 -5.25
C ALA A 306 3.61 9.21 -6.33
N LEU A 307 4.79 8.63 -6.57
CA LEU A 307 4.95 7.53 -7.52
C LEU A 307 4.25 6.25 -7.04
N ALA A 308 4.33 5.94 -5.74
CA ALA A 308 3.57 4.85 -5.14
C ALA A 308 2.06 5.08 -5.30
N THR A 309 1.58 6.32 -5.08
CA THR A 309 0.16 6.67 -5.29
C THR A 309 -0.29 6.38 -6.71
N PHE A 310 0.51 6.74 -7.73
CA PHE A 310 0.17 6.39 -9.11
C PHE A 310 -0.08 4.89 -9.26
N ALA A 311 0.83 4.06 -8.74
CA ALA A 311 0.71 2.61 -8.83
C ALA A 311 -0.50 2.07 -8.06
N THR A 312 -0.71 2.54 -6.83
CA THR A 312 -1.86 2.18 -5.99
C THR A 312 -3.19 2.49 -6.68
N VAL A 313 -3.38 3.73 -7.16
CA VAL A 313 -4.64 4.12 -7.80
C VAL A 313 -4.84 3.43 -9.15
N PHE A 314 -3.75 3.08 -9.85
CA PHE A 314 -3.83 2.24 -11.05
C PHE A 314 -4.34 0.84 -10.72
N VAL A 315 -3.78 0.17 -9.72
CA VAL A 315 -4.25 -1.15 -9.25
C VAL A 315 -5.71 -1.09 -8.82
N TRP A 316 -6.08 -0.04 -8.07
CA TRP A 316 -7.46 0.15 -7.64
C TRP A 316 -8.43 0.41 -8.80
N LEU A 317 -8.00 1.15 -9.82
CA LEU A 317 -8.78 1.33 -11.05
C LEU A 317 -9.03 -0.01 -11.72
N MET A 318 -8.00 -0.83 -11.87
CA MET A 318 -8.11 -2.15 -12.50
C MET A 318 -9.04 -3.09 -11.72
N ILE A 319 -9.00 -3.06 -10.39
CA ILE A 319 -9.93 -3.80 -9.52
C ILE A 319 -11.38 -3.34 -9.75
N LEU A 320 -11.62 -2.03 -9.79
CA LEU A 320 -12.96 -1.47 -10.01
C LEU A 320 -13.48 -1.82 -11.42
N LEU A 321 -12.64 -1.72 -12.44
CA LEU A 321 -13.00 -2.08 -13.80
C LEU A 321 -13.28 -3.59 -13.94
N ALA A 322 -12.48 -4.45 -13.30
CA ALA A 322 -12.74 -5.89 -13.27
C ALA A 322 -14.06 -6.21 -12.58
N HIS A 323 -14.38 -5.55 -11.47
CA HIS A 323 -15.64 -5.71 -10.78
C HIS A 323 -16.83 -5.24 -11.63
N LEU A 324 -16.71 -4.06 -12.29
CA LEU A 324 -17.75 -3.55 -13.23
C LEU A 324 -17.97 -4.53 -14.37
N ALA A 325 -16.89 -5.02 -15.00
CA ALA A 325 -16.92 -5.95 -16.10
C ALA A 325 -17.62 -7.27 -15.72
N GLY A 326 -17.27 -7.84 -14.56
CA GLY A 326 -17.90 -9.06 -14.06
C GLY A 326 -19.39 -8.88 -13.74
N ARG A 327 -19.78 -7.76 -13.15
CA ARG A 327 -21.17 -7.47 -12.79
C ARG A 327 -22.06 -7.09 -13.97
N GLN A 328 -21.50 -6.51 -15.03
CA GLN A 328 -22.23 -6.06 -16.21
C GLN A 328 -22.08 -6.99 -17.41
N GLY A 329 -21.26 -8.04 -17.31
CA GLY A 329 -21.05 -8.99 -18.40
C GLY A 329 -20.32 -8.41 -19.61
N TRP A 330 -19.24 -7.62 -19.37
CA TRP A 330 -18.45 -7.06 -20.47
C TRP A 330 -17.77 -8.16 -21.28
N PHE A 331 -17.43 -7.85 -22.51
CA PHE A 331 -16.71 -8.75 -23.42
C PHE A 331 -17.42 -10.10 -23.69
N GLY A 332 -18.76 -10.12 -23.61
CA GLY A 332 -19.55 -11.31 -23.91
C GLY A 332 -19.59 -12.36 -22.79
N GLN A 333 -19.15 -11.99 -21.59
CA GLN A 333 -19.26 -12.86 -20.40
C GLN A 333 -20.67 -12.81 -19.81
N GLU A 334 -21.10 -13.87 -19.18
CA GLU A 334 -22.34 -13.85 -18.41
C GLU A 334 -22.18 -12.95 -17.16
N PRO A 335 -23.10 -12.01 -16.94
CA PRO A 335 -23.07 -11.18 -15.74
C PRO A 335 -23.15 -12.04 -14.47
N VAL A 336 -22.35 -11.70 -13.47
CA VAL A 336 -22.45 -12.35 -12.16
C VAL A 336 -23.82 -12.05 -11.56
N ASP A 337 -24.61 -13.10 -11.28
CA ASP A 337 -25.93 -12.95 -10.68
C ASP A 337 -25.83 -12.27 -9.31
N ALA A 338 -26.49 -11.10 -9.21
CA ALA A 338 -26.55 -10.36 -7.97
C ALA A 338 -27.20 -11.16 -6.83
N ALA A 339 -28.16 -12.06 -7.13
CA ALA A 339 -28.87 -12.82 -6.11
C ALA A 339 -27.97 -13.86 -5.44
N SER A 340 -26.97 -14.39 -6.16
CA SER A 340 -26.02 -15.38 -5.64
C SER A 340 -24.95 -14.81 -4.71
N LEU A 341 -24.76 -13.47 -4.69
CA LEU A 341 -23.72 -12.81 -3.93
C LEU A 341 -24.09 -12.66 -2.45
N ARG A 342 -23.32 -13.25 -1.55
CA ARG A 342 -23.49 -13.11 -0.09
C ARG A 342 -22.97 -11.78 0.45
N PHE A 343 -21.92 -11.22 -0.17
CA PHE A 343 -21.27 -9.99 0.23
C PHE A 343 -21.32 -8.97 -0.91
N ARG A 344 -22.29 -8.06 -0.89
CA ARG A 344 -22.57 -7.13 -2.00
C ARG A 344 -21.97 -5.76 -1.77
N VAL A 345 -21.56 -5.10 -2.86
CA VAL A 345 -21.19 -3.69 -2.86
C VAL A 345 -22.44 -2.84 -2.64
N PRO A 346 -22.45 -1.96 -1.61
CA PRO A 346 -23.55 -1.02 -1.41
C PRO A 346 -23.56 0.05 -2.52
N LEU A 347 -24.74 0.64 -2.75
CA LEU A 347 -24.94 1.73 -3.74
C LEU A 347 -24.51 1.36 -5.16
N TRP A 348 -24.57 0.08 -5.53
CA TRP A 348 -24.31 -0.36 -6.89
C TRP A 348 -25.29 0.27 -7.90
N PRO A 349 -24.85 0.75 -9.09
CA PRO A 349 -23.44 0.87 -9.55
C PRO A 349 -22.81 2.24 -9.21
N PHE A 350 -23.55 3.15 -8.59
CA PHE A 350 -23.14 4.55 -8.38
C PHE A 350 -21.86 4.67 -7.54
N GLY A 351 -21.71 3.86 -6.49
CA GLY A 351 -20.52 3.85 -5.66
C GLY A 351 -19.25 3.49 -6.46
N GLN A 352 -19.38 2.61 -7.46
CA GLN A 352 -18.27 2.23 -8.33
C GLN A 352 -17.88 3.36 -9.28
N TYR A 353 -18.86 3.99 -9.93
CA TYR A 353 -18.59 5.12 -10.81
C TYR A 353 -18.00 6.31 -10.05
N PHE A 354 -18.48 6.58 -8.84
CA PHE A 354 -17.90 7.59 -7.97
C PHE A 354 -16.44 7.28 -7.64
N ALA A 355 -16.13 6.02 -7.26
CA ALA A 355 -14.76 5.61 -6.96
C ALA A 355 -13.83 5.75 -8.19
N VAL A 356 -14.31 5.37 -9.37
CA VAL A 356 -13.56 5.57 -10.63
C VAL A 356 -13.35 7.06 -10.90
N ALA A 357 -14.37 7.90 -10.70
CA ALA A 357 -14.24 9.35 -10.89
C ALA A 357 -13.19 9.97 -9.95
N VAL A 358 -13.13 9.55 -8.69
CA VAL A 358 -12.10 10.00 -7.72
C VAL A 358 -10.70 9.59 -8.19
N ILE A 359 -10.53 8.37 -8.70
CA ILE A 359 -9.24 7.91 -9.23
C ILE A 359 -8.83 8.74 -10.46
N LEU A 360 -9.77 8.99 -11.39
CA LEU A 360 -9.49 9.82 -12.57
C LEU A 360 -9.18 11.26 -12.18
N LEU A 361 -9.86 11.81 -11.16
CA LEU A 361 -9.53 13.11 -10.59
C LEU A 361 -8.10 13.12 -10.03
N THR A 362 -7.68 12.04 -9.35
CA THR A 362 -6.31 11.93 -8.83
C THR A 362 -5.28 11.97 -9.96
N PHE A 363 -5.46 11.21 -11.04
CA PHE A 363 -4.57 11.30 -12.20
C PHE A 363 -4.58 12.69 -12.85
N GLY A 364 -5.76 13.33 -12.93
CA GLY A 364 -5.90 14.71 -13.40
C GLY A 364 -5.15 15.71 -12.52
N THR A 365 -5.21 15.52 -11.20
CA THR A 365 -4.47 16.34 -10.22
C THR A 365 -2.95 16.14 -10.38
N MET A 366 -2.47 14.90 -10.52
CA MET A 366 -1.06 14.62 -10.78
C MET A 366 -0.56 15.23 -12.09
N PHE A 367 -1.42 15.33 -13.09
CA PHE A 367 -1.09 16.01 -14.35
C PHE A 367 -1.03 17.53 -14.20
N TRP A 368 -1.96 18.12 -13.44
CA TRP A 368 -2.08 19.56 -13.28
C TRP A 368 -0.98 20.12 -12.36
N LEU A 369 -0.73 19.49 -11.21
CA LEU A 369 0.25 19.95 -10.23
C LEU A 369 1.66 19.55 -10.69
N GLU A 370 2.53 20.53 -10.93
CA GLU A 370 3.89 20.29 -11.43
C GLU A 370 4.72 19.39 -10.52
N GLU A 371 4.52 19.51 -9.22
CA GLU A 371 5.16 18.71 -8.18
C GLU A 371 4.98 17.21 -8.38
N PHE A 372 3.80 16.77 -8.86
CA PHE A 372 3.47 15.35 -9.00
C PHE A 372 3.57 14.83 -10.46
N ARG A 373 3.85 15.72 -11.41
CA ARG A 373 3.89 15.36 -12.84
C ARG A 373 4.98 14.34 -13.16
N SER A 374 6.14 14.43 -12.50
CA SER A 374 7.23 13.47 -12.65
C SER A 374 6.82 12.05 -12.27
N ALA A 375 6.06 11.89 -11.17
CA ALA A 375 5.52 10.62 -10.71
C ALA A 375 4.50 10.05 -11.71
N LEU A 376 3.60 10.88 -12.24
CA LEU A 376 2.67 10.48 -13.31
C LEU A 376 3.42 9.97 -14.54
N VAL A 377 4.41 10.73 -15.03
CA VAL A 377 5.21 10.36 -16.21
C VAL A 377 5.94 9.04 -15.99
N ALA A 378 6.61 8.88 -14.84
CA ALA A 378 7.31 7.65 -14.50
C ALA A 378 6.38 6.44 -14.43
N GLY A 379 5.20 6.59 -13.84
CA GLY A 379 4.18 5.53 -13.78
C GLY A 379 3.62 5.16 -15.17
N VAL A 380 3.37 6.15 -16.01
CA VAL A 380 2.94 5.91 -17.41
C VAL A 380 4.04 5.22 -18.20
N VAL A 381 5.29 5.66 -18.07
CA VAL A 381 6.45 5.02 -18.74
C VAL A 381 6.56 3.56 -18.30
N PHE A 382 6.45 3.28 -16.99
CA PHE A 382 6.45 1.90 -16.52
C PHE A 382 5.31 1.07 -17.12
N THR A 383 4.09 1.62 -17.17
CA THR A 383 2.92 0.97 -17.76
C THR A 383 3.14 0.64 -19.25
N VAL A 384 3.69 1.57 -20.01
CA VAL A 384 3.99 1.41 -21.45
C VAL A 384 5.09 0.34 -21.64
N LEU A 385 6.18 0.42 -20.86
CA LEU A 385 7.28 -0.56 -20.94
C LEU A 385 6.79 -1.99 -20.63
N MET A 386 6.03 -2.16 -19.54
CA MET A 386 5.46 -3.47 -19.20
C MET A 386 4.50 -3.97 -20.29
N SER A 387 3.66 -3.09 -20.84
CA SER A 387 2.76 -3.45 -21.94
C SER A 387 3.52 -3.87 -23.20
N ALA A 388 4.63 -3.21 -23.52
CA ALA A 388 5.50 -3.59 -24.62
C ALA A 388 6.20 -4.95 -24.42
N LEU A 389 6.47 -5.33 -23.15
CA LEU A 389 7.05 -6.63 -22.81
C LEU A 389 6.02 -7.77 -22.80
N TYR A 390 4.73 -7.48 -22.73
CA TYR A 390 3.66 -8.48 -22.66
C TYR A 390 3.71 -9.54 -23.81
N PRO A 391 3.96 -9.20 -25.10
CA PRO A 391 4.04 -10.18 -26.18
C PRO A 391 5.13 -11.24 -25.98
N LEU A 392 6.20 -10.91 -25.22
CA LEU A 392 7.28 -11.88 -24.91
C LEU A 392 6.81 -12.99 -23.99
N THR A 393 5.86 -12.69 -23.09
CA THR A 393 5.24 -13.70 -22.23
C THR A 393 4.31 -14.63 -23.02
N ARG A 394 3.60 -14.07 -24.01
CA ARG A 394 2.65 -14.81 -24.85
C ARG A 394 3.35 -15.83 -25.76
N ARG A 395 4.55 -15.53 -26.26
CA ARG A 395 5.34 -16.46 -27.08
C ARG A 395 5.80 -17.72 -26.34
N ARG A 396 5.88 -17.67 -25.02
CA ARG A 396 6.23 -18.82 -24.16
C ARG A 396 5.04 -19.76 -23.88
N ARG A 397 3.81 -19.30 -24.12
CA ARG A 397 2.61 -20.15 -24.16
C ARG A 397 2.53 -20.74 -25.57
N GLY A 398 3.11 -21.93 -25.78
CA GLY A 398 2.95 -22.65 -27.06
C GLY A 398 1.46 -22.93 -27.35
N PRO A 399 1.08 -23.23 -28.62
CA PRO A 399 -0.32 -23.44 -29.02
C PRO A 399 -1.07 -24.57 -28.29
N ALA A 400 -0.40 -25.41 -27.52
CA ALA A 400 -0.98 -26.54 -26.79
C ALA A 400 -1.65 -26.19 -25.43
N GLY A 401 -1.59 -24.93 -24.97
CA GLY A 401 -2.12 -24.54 -23.65
C GLY A 401 -3.62 -24.17 -23.64
N VAL A 402 -4.24 -23.96 -24.80
CA VAL A 402 -5.63 -23.49 -24.87
C VAL A 402 -6.66 -24.63 -24.87
N GLU A 403 -6.27 -25.83 -25.27
CA GLU A 403 -7.21 -26.96 -25.41
C GLU A 403 -7.36 -27.84 -24.15
N SER A 404 -6.47 -27.73 -23.15
CA SER A 404 -6.50 -28.66 -22.00
C SER A 404 -7.35 -28.20 -20.79
N GLU A 405 -7.77 -26.94 -20.69
CA GLU A 405 -8.59 -26.43 -19.58
C GLU A 405 -10.08 -26.68 -19.77
N GLY A 406 -10.60 -26.72 -21.00
CA GLY A 406 -11.99 -27.06 -21.28
C GLY A 406 -12.36 -28.52 -21.01
N ALA A 407 -11.37 -29.43 -21.02
CA ALA A 407 -11.61 -30.89 -20.87
C ALA A 407 -11.45 -31.41 -19.43
N ARG A 408 -10.86 -30.64 -18.51
CA ARG A 408 -10.68 -31.07 -17.10
C ARG A 408 -11.81 -30.65 -16.15
N GLY A 409 -12.66 -29.72 -16.58
CA GLY A 409 -13.83 -29.25 -15.81
C GLY A 409 -15.02 -30.25 -15.79
N ILE A 410 -15.08 -31.21 -16.72
CA ILE A 410 -16.28 -32.06 -16.91
C ILE A 410 -16.12 -33.47 -16.27
N LYS A 411 -14.93 -33.85 -15.76
CA LYS A 411 -14.71 -35.23 -15.24
C LYS A 411 -14.67 -35.37 -13.70
N ARG A 412 -15.14 -34.40 -12.92
CA ARG A 412 -15.18 -34.48 -11.45
C ARG A 412 -16.58 -34.43 -10.82
N THR A 413 -17.63 -34.73 -11.58
CA THR A 413 -19.00 -34.92 -11.04
C THR A 413 -19.66 -36.23 -11.45
N ALA A 414 -18.89 -37.32 -11.60
CA ALA A 414 -19.43 -38.66 -11.74
C ALA A 414 -18.43 -39.64 -11.12
N ASP A 415 -18.44 -39.69 -9.78
CA ASP A 415 -18.20 -40.90 -8.95
C ASP A 415 -18.49 -40.53 -7.47
#